data_2f6c50fc7b9f6ce1d4d176f57a6f1d8d
#
_entry.id   2f6c50fc7b9f6ce1d4d176f57a6f1d8d
#
_cell.length_a   1.000
_cell.length_b   1.000
_cell.length_c   1.000
_cell.angle_alpha   90.00
_cell.angle_beta   90.00
_cell.angle_gamma   90.00
#
_symmetry.space_group_name_H-M   'P 1'
#
loop_
_entity.id
_entity.type
_entity.pdbx_description
1 polymer ?
#
loop_
_entity_poly.entity_id
_entity_poly.type
_entity_poly.pdbx_seq_one_letter_code
_entity_poly.pdbx_strand_id
1 'polypeptide(L)'
;MKKTIFNIMYWSLTGFALIQFIPVDRTNKPVKKSENFVDIYRTPSDVRALLKTACYDCHSNETEYPGYAYVAPVSWSIKDHVNSGREHLNFSEWGTFNADLKKNMLENSIADIQQNRMPLAGYIAQHPGARLSAADQKLLIDYFSEIMKKQQN
;
A
#
# COMPACT_ATOMS: atom_id res chain seq x y z
N MET A 1 34.96 -11.09 -28.59
CA MET A 1 33.69 -10.42 -28.36
C MET A 1 32.51 -11.38 -28.12
N LYS A 2 32.15 -12.32 -29.03
CA LYS A 2 31.01 -13.25 -28.84
C LYS A 2 31.09 -14.10 -27.55
N LYS A 3 32.27 -14.71 -27.24
CA LYS A 3 32.46 -15.50 -26.02
C LYS A 3 32.30 -14.67 -24.75
N THR A 4 32.76 -13.43 -24.74
CA THR A 4 32.63 -12.54 -23.57
C THR A 4 31.17 -12.18 -23.31
N ILE A 5 30.41 -11.85 -24.37
CA ILE A 5 28.97 -11.54 -24.25
C ILE A 5 28.21 -12.77 -23.75
N PHE A 6 28.52 -13.96 -24.29
CA PHE A 6 27.89 -15.20 -23.84
C PHE A 6 28.17 -15.48 -22.36
N ASN A 7 29.41 -15.31 -21.91
CA ASN A 7 29.76 -15.49 -20.50
C ASN A 7 29.03 -14.51 -19.58
N ILE A 8 28.95 -13.24 -19.98
CA ILE A 8 28.22 -12.22 -19.19
C ILE A 8 26.75 -12.62 -19.06
N MET A 9 26.12 -12.99 -20.19
CA MET A 9 24.72 -13.40 -20.22
C MET A 9 24.49 -14.66 -19.36
N TYR A 10 25.35 -15.64 -19.47
CA TYR A 10 25.27 -16.88 -18.68
C TYR A 10 25.32 -16.59 -17.17
N TRP A 11 26.33 -15.83 -16.72
CA TRP A 11 26.46 -15.50 -15.29
C TRP A 11 25.35 -14.59 -14.77
N SER A 12 24.84 -13.67 -15.61
CA SER A 12 23.69 -12.83 -15.25
C SER A 12 22.42 -13.69 -15.07
N LEU A 13 22.15 -14.62 -15.97
CA LEU A 13 21.01 -15.54 -15.84
C LEU A 13 21.15 -16.46 -14.63
N THR A 14 22.36 -16.99 -14.40
CA THR A 14 22.65 -17.81 -13.23
C THR A 14 22.42 -17.02 -11.93
N GLY A 15 22.95 -15.79 -11.84
CA GLY A 15 22.72 -14.92 -10.71
C GLY A 15 21.22 -14.58 -10.51
N PHE A 16 20.52 -14.26 -11.59
CA PHE A 16 19.08 -14.05 -11.54
C PHE A 16 18.29 -15.27 -11.06
N ALA A 17 18.67 -16.47 -11.53
CA ALA A 17 18.05 -17.71 -11.06
C ALA A 17 18.32 -17.96 -9.57
N LEU A 18 19.54 -17.71 -9.10
CA LEU A 18 19.92 -17.92 -7.70
C LEU A 18 19.14 -17.00 -6.75
N ILE A 19 18.93 -15.73 -7.10
CA ILE A 19 18.17 -14.79 -6.25
C ILE A 19 16.69 -15.18 -6.09
N GLN A 20 16.14 -16.02 -6.97
CA GLN A 20 14.75 -16.50 -6.83
C GLN A 20 14.58 -17.46 -5.63
N PHE A 21 15.66 -18.06 -5.12
CA PHE A 21 15.60 -18.90 -3.93
C PHE A 21 15.57 -18.12 -2.60
N ILE A 22 15.71 -16.79 -2.63
CA ILE A 22 15.58 -15.95 -1.43
C ILE A 22 14.10 -15.77 -1.14
N PRO A 23 13.57 -16.35 -0.04
CA PRO A 23 12.14 -16.29 0.24
C PRO A 23 11.70 -14.88 0.65
N VAL A 24 10.49 -14.50 0.23
CA VAL A 24 9.81 -13.28 0.67
C VAL A 24 8.49 -13.69 1.32
N ASP A 25 8.32 -13.34 2.58
CA ASP A 25 7.06 -13.56 3.28
C ASP A 25 5.99 -12.58 2.78
N ARG A 26 4.90 -13.13 2.24
CA ARG A 26 3.72 -12.41 1.72
C ARG A 26 2.48 -12.68 2.56
N THR A 27 2.66 -13.23 3.74
CA THR A 27 1.55 -13.55 4.63
C THR A 27 0.91 -12.27 5.14
N ASN A 28 -0.40 -12.18 5.01
CA ASN A 28 -1.19 -11.14 5.64
C ASN A 28 -1.61 -11.59 7.05
N LYS A 29 -1.53 -10.67 8.01
CA LYS A 29 -2.11 -10.90 9.34
C LYS A 29 -3.64 -10.94 9.24
N PRO A 30 -4.33 -11.70 10.11
CA PRO A 30 -5.79 -11.69 10.17
C PRO A 30 -6.35 -10.29 10.45
N VAL A 31 -7.46 -9.96 9.77
CA VAL A 31 -8.15 -8.68 9.96
C VAL A 31 -9.34 -8.87 10.89
N LYS A 32 -9.43 -8.05 11.93
CA LYS A 32 -10.56 -8.00 12.84
C LYS A 32 -11.44 -6.80 12.50
N LYS A 33 -12.72 -7.02 12.26
CA LYS A 33 -13.67 -5.94 11.94
C LYS A 33 -13.74 -4.84 12.99
N SER A 34 -13.53 -5.19 14.26
CA SER A 34 -13.50 -4.22 15.38
C SER A 34 -12.28 -3.31 15.35
N GLU A 35 -11.24 -3.66 14.58
CA GLU A 35 -9.99 -2.90 14.47
C GLU A 35 -9.83 -2.26 13.08
N ASN A 36 -10.57 -2.72 12.07
CA ASN A 36 -10.43 -2.27 10.69
C ASN A 36 -11.16 -0.94 10.45
N PHE A 37 -10.46 0.04 9.89
CA PHE A 37 -10.94 1.41 9.64
C PHE A 37 -12.32 1.46 8.96
N VAL A 38 -12.45 0.76 7.84
CA VAL A 38 -13.69 0.81 7.04
C VAL A 38 -14.89 0.18 7.74
N ASP A 39 -14.66 -0.72 8.68
CA ASP A 39 -15.71 -1.37 9.46
C ASP A 39 -16.06 -0.56 10.72
N ILE A 40 -15.07 0.01 11.41
CA ILE A 40 -15.27 0.90 12.58
C ILE A 40 -16.15 2.09 12.19
N TYR A 41 -15.82 2.76 11.08
CA TYR A 41 -16.55 3.97 10.65
C TYR A 41 -17.73 3.70 9.73
N ARG A 42 -18.05 2.43 9.45
CA ARG A 42 -19.09 2.05 8.46
C ARG A 42 -18.94 2.87 7.18
N THR A 43 -17.70 2.92 6.69
CA THR A 43 -17.30 3.75 5.55
C THR A 43 -18.25 3.57 4.36
N PRO A 44 -18.76 4.68 3.76
CA PRO A 44 -19.59 4.65 2.56
C PRO A 44 -18.94 3.83 1.43
N SER A 45 -19.76 3.21 0.59
CA SER A 45 -19.30 2.23 -0.40
C SER A 45 -18.32 2.80 -1.43
N ASP A 46 -18.53 4.05 -1.86
CA ASP A 46 -17.67 4.78 -2.79
C ASP A 46 -16.29 5.07 -2.19
N VAL A 47 -16.23 5.62 -0.98
CA VAL A 47 -14.99 5.84 -0.25
C VAL A 47 -14.29 4.51 0.06
N ARG A 48 -15.04 3.48 0.46
CA ARG A 48 -14.49 2.14 0.71
C ARG A 48 -13.83 1.58 -0.55
N ALA A 49 -14.47 1.71 -1.70
CA ALA A 49 -13.91 1.25 -2.98
C ALA A 49 -12.60 1.97 -3.31
N LEU A 50 -12.53 3.30 -3.16
CA LEU A 50 -11.32 4.07 -3.37
C LEU A 50 -10.19 3.65 -2.42
N LEU A 51 -10.47 3.52 -1.12
CA LEU A 51 -9.48 3.06 -0.14
C LEU A 51 -8.94 1.66 -0.49
N LYS A 52 -9.84 0.73 -0.84
CA LYS A 52 -9.45 -0.64 -1.20
C LYS A 52 -8.55 -0.66 -2.44
N THR A 53 -8.87 0.12 -3.47
CA THR A 53 -8.15 0.12 -4.74
C THR A 53 -6.84 0.90 -4.68
N ALA A 54 -6.79 2.01 -3.91
CA ALA A 54 -5.67 2.95 -3.96
C ALA A 54 -4.72 2.87 -2.75
N CYS A 55 -5.16 2.32 -1.62
CA CYS A 55 -4.41 2.40 -0.36
C CYS A 55 -4.16 1.05 0.30
N TYR A 56 -5.13 0.13 0.28
CA TYR A 56 -5.15 -1.06 1.13
C TYR A 56 -4.03 -2.05 0.82
N ASP A 57 -3.56 -2.13 -0.41
CA ASP A 57 -2.45 -3.05 -0.75
C ASP A 57 -1.18 -2.75 0.04
N CYS A 58 -0.87 -1.48 0.30
CA CYS A 58 0.30 -1.11 1.09
C CYS A 58 -0.04 -0.78 2.55
N HIS A 59 -1.25 -0.25 2.81
CA HIS A 59 -1.63 0.29 4.11
C HIS A 59 -2.66 -0.57 4.86
N SER A 60 -2.68 -1.90 4.61
CA SER A 60 -3.54 -2.82 5.36
C SER A 60 -2.95 -4.23 5.44
N ASN A 61 -3.62 -5.10 6.20
CA ASN A 61 -3.33 -6.53 6.23
C ASN A 61 -4.15 -7.29 5.16
N GLU A 62 -4.60 -6.60 4.10
CA GLU A 62 -5.41 -7.17 3.01
C GLU A 62 -4.70 -7.01 1.65
N THR A 63 -3.36 -7.00 1.62
CA THR A 63 -2.57 -6.88 0.39
C THR A 63 -2.87 -8.03 -0.58
N GLU A 64 -3.19 -7.69 -1.83
CA GLU A 64 -3.29 -8.63 -2.93
C GLU A 64 -1.99 -8.60 -3.75
N TYR A 65 -1.16 -9.64 -3.60
CA TYR A 65 0.13 -9.69 -4.27
C TYR A 65 -0.02 -10.15 -5.73
N PRO A 66 0.25 -9.30 -6.74
CA PRO A 66 0.18 -9.67 -8.15
C PRO A 66 1.32 -10.61 -8.54
N GLY A 67 1.23 -11.26 -9.71
CA GLY A 67 2.20 -12.24 -10.17
C GLY A 67 3.65 -11.74 -10.18
N TYR A 68 3.90 -10.47 -10.52
CA TYR A 68 5.24 -9.89 -10.51
C TYR A 68 5.84 -9.72 -9.09
N ALA A 69 4.99 -9.71 -8.05
CA ALA A 69 5.44 -9.70 -6.66
C ALA A 69 6.11 -11.01 -6.21
N TYR A 70 6.13 -12.03 -7.07
CA TYR A 70 6.79 -13.30 -6.81
C TYR A 70 8.17 -13.42 -7.47
N VAL A 71 8.62 -12.40 -8.21
CA VAL A 71 9.88 -12.40 -8.96
C VAL A 71 10.87 -11.43 -8.34
N ALA A 72 12.02 -11.96 -7.86
CA ALA A 72 13.12 -11.14 -7.36
C ALA A 72 13.83 -10.43 -8.54
N PRO A 73 14.33 -9.19 -8.37
CA PRO A 73 14.36 -8.41 -7.12
C PRO A 73 13.08 -7.59 -6.85
N VAL A 74 12.10 -7.59 -7.79
CA VAL A 74 10.85 -6.79 -7.67
C VAL A 74 10.08 -7.17 -6.40
N SER A 75 10.05 -8.47 -6.07
CA SER A 75 9.41 -8.99 -4.86
C SER A 75 9.92 -8.33 -3.57
N TRP A 76 11.23 -8.03 -3.50
CA TRP A 76 11.83 -7.38 -2.33
C TRP A 76 11.36 -5.95 -2.19
N SER A 77 11.37 -5.20 -3.30
CA SER A 77 10.90 -3.80 -3.32
C SER A 77 9.42 -3.69 -2.94
N ILE A 78 8.56 -4.59 -3.46
CA ILE A 78 7.13 -4.60 -3.12
C ILE A 78 6.94 -4.90 -1.63
N LYS A 79 7.65 -5.91 -1.11
CA LYS A 79 7.56 -6.24 0.32
C LYS A 79 8.02 -5.10 1.22
N ASP A 80 9.09 -4.42 0.84
CA ASP A 80 9.59 -3.24 1.54
C ASP A 80 8.55 -2.11 1.56
N HIS A 81 7.94 -1.79 0.41
CA HIS A 81 6.86 -0.80 0.32
C HIS A 81 5.64 -1.17 1.18
N VAL A 82 5.23 -2.45 1.18
CA VAL A 82 4.11 -2.91 2.03
C VAL A 82 4.46 -2.80 3.51
N ASN A 83 5.66 -3.19 3.90
CA ASN A 83 6.10 -3.06 5.30
C ASN A 83 6.14 -1.60 5.74
N SER A 84 6.80 -0.73 4.96
CA SER A 84 6.87 0.71 5.23
C SER A 84 5.48 1.34 5.26
N GLY A 85 4.59 0.97 4.33
CA GLY A 85 3.21 1.44 4.31
C GLY A 85 2.47 1.11 5.60
N ARG A 86 2.57 -0.14 6.06
CA ARG A 86 1.94 -0.61 7.30
C ARG A 86 2.53 0.03 8.56
N GLU A 87 3.83 0.35 8.58
CA GLU A 87 4.47 1.05 9.69
C GLU A 87 3.97 2.48 9.82
N HIS A 88 3.76 3.18 8.70
CA HIS A 88 3.27 4.57 8.70
C HIS A 88 1.76 4.66 8.95
N LEU A 89 0.99 3.73 8.38
CA LEU A 89 -0.47 3.66 8.50
C LEU A 89 -0.92 2.23 8.19
N ASN A 90 -1.64 1.60 9.13
CA ASN A 90 -2.30 0.31 8.90
C ASN A 90 -3.80 0.41 9.19
N PHE A 91 -4.61 0.49 8.15
CA PHE A 91 -6.07 0.54 8.25
C PHE A 91 -6.66 -0.68 8.93
N SER A 92 -6.03 -1.85 8.84
CA SER A 92 -6.51 -3.08 9.47
C SER A 92 -6.29 -3.13 10.98
N GLU A 93 -5.36 -2.31 11.50
CA GLU A 93 -5.01 -2.21 12.92
C GLU A 93 -5.47 -0.86 13.53
N TRP A 94 -6.31 -0.11 12.80
CA TRP A 94 -6.75 1.24 13.16
C TRP A 94 -7.32 1.35 14.57
N GLY A 95 -8.11 0.35 15.00
CA GLY A 95 -8.73 0.32 16.32
C GLY A 95 -7.72 0.27 17.48
N THR A 96 -6.47 -0.15 17.22
CA THR A 96 -5.43 -0.29 18.25
C THR A 96 -4.66 1.00 18.52
N PHE A 97 -4.75 2.00 17.63
CA PHE A 97 -4.01 3.25 17.74
C PHE A 97 -4.70 4.22 18.71
N ASN A 98 -3.92 5.03 19.41
CA ASN A 98 -4.44 6.13 20.24
C ASN A 98 -4.93 7.30 19.37
N ALA A 99 -5.65 8.27 19.99
CA ALA A 99 -6.27 9.38 19.29
C ALA A 99 -5.26 10.29 18.57
N ASP A 100 -4.13 10.59 19.21
CA ASP A 100 -3.10 11.47 18.63
C ASP A 100 -2.45 10.85 17.40
N LEU A 101 -2.16 9.54 17.46
CA LEU A 101 -1.58 8.80 16.34
C LEU A 101 -2.56 8.72 15.17
N LYS A 102 -3.85 8.44 15.45
CA LYS A 102 -4.91 8.44 14.43
C LYS A 102 -5.03 9.79 13.73
N LYS A 103 -5.01 10.88 14.51
CA LYS A 103 -5.05 12.24 13.97
C LYS A 103 -3.86 12.50 13.06
N ASN A 104 -2.64 12.21 13.52
CA ASN A 104 -1.42 12.41 12.75
C ASN A 104 -1.43 11.59 11.43
N MET A 105 -1.86 10.33 11.49
CA MET A 105 -1.99 9.48 10.30
C MET A 105 -2.95 10.05 9.27
N LEU A 106 -4.11 10.59 9.70
CA LEU A 106 -5.08 11.20 8.78
C LEU A 106 -4.57 12.54 8.22
N GLU A 107 -3.93 13.38 9.03
CA GLU A 107 -3.31 14.62 8.57
C GLU A 107 -2.24 14.36 7.50
N ASN A 108 -1.36 13.38 7.74
CA ASN A 108 -0.35 12.97 6.77
C ASN A 108 -0.99 12.40 5.50
N SER A 109 -2.03 11.56 5.62
CA SER A 109 -2.74 11.01 4.46
C SER A 109 -3.36 12.10 3.60
N ILE A 110 -3.98 13.10 4.21
CA ILE A 110 -4.54 14.26 3.50
C ILE A 110 -3.43 15.02 2.77
N ALA A 111 -2.31 15.31 3.45
CA ALA A 111 -1.18 16.01 2.85
C ALA A 111 -0.56 15.23 1.68
N ASP A 112 -0.45 13.90 1.80
CA ASP A 112 0.09 13.05 0.76
C ASP A 112 -0.80 12.98 -0.49
N ILE A 113 -2.11 12.92 -0.30
CA ILE A 113 -3.10 12.98 -1.39
C ILE A 113 -3.04 14.34 -2.08
N GLN A 114 -3.07 15.45 -1.32
CA GLN A 114 -3.01 16.81 -1.85
C GLN A 114 -1.74 17.08 -2.68
N GLN A 115 -0.63 16.50 -2.27
CA GLN A 115 0.67 16.66 -2.93
C GLN A 115 0.92 15.59 -4.02
N ASN A 116 -0.06 14.74 -4.32
CA ASN A 116 0.06 13.62 -5.26
C ASN A 116 1.24 12.68 -4.94
N ARG A 117 1.62 12.55 -3.66
CA ARG A 117 2.63 11.59 -3.22
C ARG A 117 2.05 10.17 -3.10
N MET A 118 0.76 10.07 -2.79
CA MET A 118 0.01 8.82 -2.70
C MET A 118 -1.24 8.86 -3.60
N PRO A 119 -1.54 7.73 -4.27
CA PRO A 119 -0.76 6.51 -4.38
C PRO A 119 0.55 6.70 -5.15
N LEU A 120 1.56 5.84 -4.87
CA LEU A 120 2.87 5.92 -5.52
C LEU A 120 2.77 5.79 -7.05
N ALA A 121 3.53 6.59 -7.79
CA ALA A 121 3.53 6.56 -9.27
C ALA A 121 3.84 5.17 -9.84
N GLY A 122 4.78 4.42 -9.21
CA GLY A 122 5.11 3.05 -9.58
C GLY A 122 3.94 2.07 -9.38
N TYR A 123 3.15 2.27 -8.32
CA TYR A 123 1.93 1.48 -8.08
C TYR A 123 0.85 1.78 -9.13
N ILE A 124 0.58 3.06 -9.40
CA ILE A 124 -0.40 3.49 -10.42
C ILE A 124 -0.03 2.95 -11.82
N ALA A 125 1.26 2.86 -12.14
CA ALA A 125 1.72 2.34 -13.42
C ALA A 125 1.32 0.86 -13.65
N GLN A 126 1.26 0.06 -12.58
CA GLN A 126 0.84 -1.34 -12.61
C GLN A 126 -0.65 -1.53 -12.30
N HIS A 127 -1.26 -0.57 -11.60
CA HIS A 127 -2.66 -0.55 -11.15
C HIS A 127 -3.33 0.76 -11.60
N PRO A 128 -3.69 0.92 -12.89
CA PRO A 128 -4.25 2.19 -13.41
C PRO A 128 -5.53 2.63 -12.69
N GLY A 129 -6.33 1.66 -12.18
CA GLY A 129 -7.54 1.93 -11.39
C GLY A 129 -7.28 2.59 -10.03
N ALA A 130 -6.04 2.57 -9.55
CA ALA A 130 -5.67 3.24 -8.30
C ALA A 130 -5.38 4.74 -8.47
N ARG A 131 -5.40 5.25 -9.70
CA ARG A 131 -5.22 6.69 -9.98
C ARG A 131 -6.41 7.47 -9.47
N LEU A 132 -6.18 8.34 -8.51
CA LEU A 132 -7.21 9.22 -7.97
C LEU A 132 -7.44 10.41 -8.91
N SER A 133 -8.69 10.61 -9.32
CA SER A 133 -9.11 11.87 -9.97
C SER A 133 -9.18 13.00 -8.94
N ALA A 134 -9.28 14.25 -9.40
CA ALA A 134 -9.47 15.39 -8.49
C ALA A 134 -10.74 15.24 -7.63
N ALA A 135 -11.79 14.62 -8.17
CA ALA A 135 -13.02 14.31 -7.42
C ALA A 135 -12.78 13.25 -6.34
N ASP A 136 -12.04 12.18 -6.66
CA ASP A 136 -11.68 11.12 -5.71
C ASP A 136 -10.79 11.65 -4.58
N GLN A 137 -9.80 12.47 -4.92
CA GLN A 137 -8.94 13.14 -3.94
C GLN A 137 -9.77 13.98 -2.97
N LYS A 138 -10.67 14.82 -3.52
CA LYS A 138 -11.55 15.65 -2.70
C LYS A 138 -12.44 14.79 -1.79
N LEU A 139 -13.04 13.73 -2.31
CA LEU A 139 -13.90 12.84 -1.54
C LEU A 139 -13.14 12.20 -0.36
N LEU A 140 -11.93 11.69 -0.60
CA LEU A 140 -11.09 11.10 0.46
C LEU A 140 -10.66 12.14 1.50
N ILE A 141 -10.24 13.34 1.06
CA ILE A 141 -9.82 14.42 1.95
C ILE A 141 -10.99 14.90 2.84
N ASP A 142 -12.15 15.10 2.26
CA ASP A 142 -13.35 15.50 2.99
C ASP A 142 -13.73 14.42 4.02
N TYR A 143 -13.69 13.15 3.62
CA TYR A 143 -13.99 12.02 4.51
C TYR A 143 -13.01 11.92 5.67
N PHE A 144 -11.70 11.97 5.42
CA PHE A 144 -10.69 11.94 6.50
C PHE A 144 -10.83 13.14 7.44
N SER A 145 -11.12 14.31 6.90
CA SER A 145 -11.37 15.53 7.70
C SER A 145 -12.60 15.39 8.59
N GLU A 146 -13.65 14.74 8.11
CA GLU A 146 -14.86 14.46 8.90
C GLU A 146 -14.55 13.47 10.05
N ILE A 147 -13.79 12.41 9.77
CA ILE A 147 -13.38 11.46 10.80
C ILE A 147 -12.56 12.14 11.90
N MET A 148 -11.62 13.01 11.54
CA MET A 148 -10.83 13.77 12.53
C MET A 148 -11.70 14.64 13.44
N LYS A 149 -12.68 15.32 12.88
CA LYS A 149 -13.62 16.15 13.68
C LYS A 149 -14.43 15.30 14.67
N LYS A 150 -14.86 14.10 14.24
CA LYS A 150 -15.61 13.17 15.11
C LYS A 150 -14.78 12.59 16.26
N GLN A 151 -13.46 12.56 16.13
CA GLN A 151 -12.56 12.07 17.20
C GLN A 151 -12.25 13.14 18.26
N GLN A 152 -12.53 14.41 17.99
CA GLN A 152 -12.26 15.52 18.89
C GLN A 152 -13.47 15.86 19.80
N ASN A 153 -14.64 15.31 19.50
CA ASN A 153 -15.88 15.50 20.26
C ASN A 153 -16.20 14.25 21.09
#